data_d75d6568b304fb7cbafcc49e9464d83c
#
_entry.id   d75d6568b304fb7cbafcc49e9464d83c
#
_cell.length_a   1.000
_cell.length_b   1.000
_cell.length_c   1.000
_cell.angle_alpha   90.00
_cell.angle_beta   90.00
_cell.angle_gamma   90.00
#
_symmetry.space_group_name_H-M   'P 1'
#
loop_
_entity.id
_entity.type
_entity.pdbx_description
1 polymer ?
#
loop_
_entity_poly.entity_id
_entity_poly.type
_entity_poly.pdbx_seq_one_letter_code
_entity_poly.pdbx_strand_id
1 'polypeptide(L)'
;MIPEVVSQIAYLIIGHDYTITMAAEAGQLELNAFEPVLFHHLFESIDTLKEAAATLTKHCITGITANKRQCEEYIEKSVGIQKRMKSKKRLWRNSELLLLQYPLAQDIIHK
;
A
#
# COMPACT_ATOMS: atom_id res chain seq x y z
N MET A 1 -12.17 -5.31 11.16
CA MET A 1 -13.50 -4.64 11.17
C MET A 1 -13.49 -3.22 10.62
N ILE A 2 -12.61 -2.29 11.03
CA ILE A 2 -12.60 -0.93 10.44
C ILE A 2 -12.23 -0.92 8.95
N PRO A 3 -11.19 -1.64 8.49
CA PRO A 3 -10.89 -1.71 7.06
C PRO A 3 -12.03 -2.26 6.19
N GLU A 4 -12.79 -3.22 6.71
CA GLU A 4 -13.95 -3.77 5.98
C GLU A 4 -15.08 -2.73 5.85
N VAL A 5 -15.30 -1.91 6.88
CA VAL A 5 -16.28 -0.81 6.81
C VAL A 5 -15.87 0.20 5.74
N VAL A 6 -14.58 0.56 5.70
CA VAL A 6 -14.06 1.48 4.67
C VAL A 6 -14.20 0.89 3.26
N SER A 7 -13.99 -0.43 3.11
CA SER A 7 -14.21 -1.11 1.83
C SER A 7 -15.68 -1.09 1.40
N GLN A 8 -16.62 -1.26 2.34
CA GLN A 8 -18.05 -1.15 2.04
C GLN A 8 -18.43 0.27 1.60
N ILE A 9 -17.87 1.29 2.26
CA ILE A 9 -18.06 2.69 1.86
C ILE A 9 -17.49 2.93 0.44
N ALA A 10 -16.33 2.37 0.11
CA ALA A 10 -15.77 2.49 -1.23
C ALA A 10 -16.69 1.87 -2.29
N TYR A 11 -17.31 0.72 -2.01
CA TYR A 11 -18.29 0.11 -2.92
C TYR A 11 -19.55 0.96 -3.07
N LEU A 12 -20.03 1.59 -2.00
CA LEU A 12 -21.17 2.51 -2.05
C LEU A 12 -20.87 3.71 -2.95
N ILE A 13 -19.68 4.31 -2.80
CA ILE A 13 -19.26 5.46 -3.61
C ILE A 13 -19.14 5.10 -5.09
N ILE A 14 -18.64 3.91 -5.42
CA ILE A 14 -18.61 3.42 -6.81
C ILE A 14 -20.04 3.31 -7.36
N GLY A 15 -21.00 2.86 -6.56
CA GLY A 15 -22.42 2.84 -6.95
C GLY A 15 -22.99 4.25 -7.18
N HIS A 16 -22.64 5.21 -6.33
CA HIS A 16 -23.03 6.60 -6.52
C HIS A 16 -22.43 7.22 -7.78
N ASP A 17 -21.15 6.94 -8.09
CA ASP A 17 -20.49 7.41 -9.30
C ASP A 17 -21.22 6.91 -10.57
N TYR A 18 -21.63 5.65 -10.57
CA TYR A 18 -22.43 5.11 -11.66
C TYR A 18 -23.80 5.80 -11.80
N THR A 19 -24.47 6.09 -10.69
CA THR A 19 -25.74 6.82 -10.67
C THR A 19 -25.57 8.24 -11.21
N ILE A 20 -24.51 8.94 -10.79
CA ILE A 20 -24.14 10.27 -11.26
C ILE A 20 -23.90 10.26 -12.77
N THR A 21 -23.15 9.28 -13.28
CA THR A 21 -22.86 9.12 -14.70
C THR A 21 -24.15 8.97 -15.51
N MET A 22 -25.05 8.07 -15.08
CA MET A 22 -26.33 7.86 -15.76
C MET A 22 -27.21 9.10 -15.71
N ALA A 23 -27.27 9.81 -14.58
CA ALA A 23 -28.04 11.05 -14.45
C ALA A 23 -27.47 12.17 -15.32
N ALA A 24 -26.16 12.25 -15.45
CA ALA A 24 -25.51 13.23 -16.33
C ALA A 24 -25.78 12.93 -17.82
N GLU A 25 -25.71 11.66 -18.23
CA GLU A 25 -25.99 11.23 -19.62
C GLU A 25 -27.46 11.45 -20.01
N ALA A 26 -28.39 11.34 -19.05
CA ALA A 26 -29.81 11.54 -19.31
C ALA A 26 -30.23 13.02 -19.47
N GLY A 27 -29.32 13.95 -19.23
CA GLY A 27 -29.54 15.38 -19.42
C GLY A 27 -29.74 15.74 -20.92
N GLN A 28 -30.63 16.70 -21.19
CA GLN A 28 -30.89 17.15 -22.55
C GLN A 28 -30.49 18.63 -22.71
N LEU A 29 -29.45 18.86 -23.51
CA LEU A 29 -28.92 20.18 -23.82
C LEU A 29 -28.55 20.97 -22.54
N GLU A 30 -29.23 22.08 -22.27
CA GLU A 30 -28.97 22.96 -21.11
C GLU A 30 -29.79 22.61 -19.87
N LEU A 31 -30.71 21.63 -19.94
CA LEU A 31 -31.60 21.25 -18.86
C LEU A 31 -31.39 19.77 -18.46
N ASN A 32 -30.95 19.55 -17.25
CA ASN A 32 -30.89 18.21 -16.67
C ASN A 32 -31.90 18.08 -15.51
N ALA A 33 -33.04 17.44 -15.78
CA ALA A 33 -34.06 17.19 -14.77
C ALA A 33 -33.59 16.26 -13.63
N PHE A 34 -32.48 15.56 -13.81
CA PHE A 34 -31.88 14.63 -12.84
C PHE A 34 -30.80 15.29 -11.94
N GLU A 35 -30.57 16.59 -12.11
CA GLU A 35 -29.62 17.36 -11.31
C GLU A 35 -29.76 17.17 -9.80
N PRO A 36 -30.97 17.11 -9.19
CA PRO A 36 -31.11 16.86 -7.75
C PRO A 36 -30.52 15.51 -7.30
N VAL A 37 -30.70 14.45 -8.07
CA VAL A 37 -30.13 13.12 -7.77
C VAL A 37 -28.61 13.14 -7.92
N LEU A 38 -28.08 13.81 -8.91
CA LEU A 38 -26.66 13.97 -9.17
C LEU A 38 -25.97 14.67 -7.97
N PHE A 39 -26.46 15.82 -7.57
CA PHE A 39 -25.89 16.57 -6.45
C PHE A 39 -26.06 15.85 -5.12
N HIS A 40 -27.19 15.19 -4.88
CA HIS A 40 -27.40 14.40 -3.67
C HIS A 40 -26.30 13.35 -3.52
N HIS A 41 -26.11 12.50 -4.51
CA HIS A 41 -25.10 11.43 -4.46
C HIS A 41 -23.68 11.96 -4.45
N LEU A 42 -23.41 13.09 -5.09
CA LEU A 42 -22.11 13.74 -5.06
C LEU A 42 -21.74 14.20 -3.64
N PHE A 43 -22.62 14.96 -3.00
CA PHE A 43 -22.37 15.49 -1.65
C PHE A 43 -22.33 14.38 -0.61
N GLU A 44 -23.25 13.40 -0.69
CA GLU A 44 -23.24 12.23 0.19
C GLU A 44 -21.92 11.44 0.06
N SER A 45 -21.41 11.26 -1.15
CA SER A 45 -20.13 10.58 -1.39
C SER A 45 -18.94 11.33 -0.76
N ILE A 46 -18.91 12.66 -0.89
CA ILE A 46 -17.86 13.49 -0.31
C ILE A 46 -17.86 13.41 1.21
N ASP A 47 -19.02 13.58 1.84
CA ASP A 47 -19.14 13.54 3.30
C ASP A 47 -18.82 12.14 3.86
N THR A 48 -19.34 11.10 3.23
CA THR A 48 -19.09 9.71 3.65
C THR A 48 -17.61 9.35 3.50
N LEU A 49 -16.96 9.77 2.41
CA LEU A 49 -15.53 9.52 2.18
C LEU A 49 -14.66 10.25 3.22
N LYS A 50 -15.01 11.49 3.56
CA LYS A 50 -14.34 12.27 4.59
C LYS A 50 -14.39 11.56 5.95
N GLU A 51 -15.57 11.10 6.37
CA GLU A 51 -15.74 10.38 7.64
C GLU A 51 -15.04 9.02 7.64
N ALA A 52 -15.07 8.32 6.52
CA ALA A 52 -14.35 7.05 6.36
C ALA A 52 -12.83 7.23 6.50
N ALA A 53 -12.25 8.25 5.86
CA ALA A 53 -10.84 8.57 5.95
C ALA A 53 -10.42 8.97 7.38
N ALA A 54 -11.22 9.79 8.05
CA ALA A 54 -10.99 10.19 9.44
C ALA A 54 -11.04 8.98 10.39
N THR A 55 -12.04 8.12 10.23
CA THR A 55 -12.22 6.89 11.02
C THR A 55 -11.08 5.92 10.81
N LEU A 56 -10.67 5.68 9.56
CA LEU A 56 -9.54 4.82 9.23
C LEU A 56 -8.25 5.33 9.87
N THR A 57 -7.98 6.61 9.73
CA THR A 57 -6.78 7.24 10.30
C THR A 57 -6.75 7.10 11.81
N LYS A 58 -7.82 7.52 12.49
CA LYS A 58 -7.90 7.60 13.96
C LYS A 58 -7.93 6.23 14.63
N HIS A 59 -8.68 5.28 14.07
CA HIS A 59 -8.98 4.00 14.73
C HIS A 59 -8.24 2.80 14.14
N CYS A 60 -7.50 2.98 13.05
CA CYS A 60 -6.72 1.91 12.44
C CYS A 60 -5.24 2.30 12.31
N ILE A 61 -4.93 3.39 11.57
CA ILE A 61 -3.55 3.71 11.19
C ILE A 61 -2.73 4.20 12.38
N THR A 62 -3.28 5.12 13.18
CA THR A 62 -2.54 5.79 14.27
C THR A 62 -2.01 4.82 15.34
N GLY A 63 -2.63 3.65 15.50
CA GLY A 63 -2.22 2.62 16.48
C GLY A 63 -1.33 1.52 15.92
N ILE A 64 -0.96 1.57 14.63
CA ILE A 64 -0.16 0.51 14.01
C ILE A 64 1.29 0.59 14.48
N THR A 65 1.77 -0.49 15.08
CA THR A 65 3.19 -0.67 15.43
C THR A 65 3.74 -1.93 14.78
N ALA A 66 4.98 -1.88 14.30
CA ALA A 66 5.62 -3.03 13.69
C ALA A 66 6.06 -4.04 14.76
N ASN A 67 5.62 -5.29 14.65
CA ASN A 67 6.16 -6.40 15.42
C ASN A 67 7.49 -6.86 14.80
N LYS A 68 8.59 -6.24 15.22
CA LYS A 68 9.93 -6.50 14.67
C LYS A 68 10.32 -7.96 14.75
N ARG A 69 10.09 -8.63 15.88
CA ARG A 69 10.43 -10.04 16.08
C ARG A 69 9.70 -10.94 15.06
N GLN A 70 8.40 -10.72 14.86
CA GLN A 70 7.61 -11.49 13.91
C GLN A 70 8.04 -11.24 12.47
N CYS A 71 8.39 -9.99 12.15
CA CYS A 71 8.91 -9.64 10.82
C CYS A 71 10.26 -10.32 10.55
N GLU A 72 11.16 -10.34 11.54
CA GLU A 72 12.45 -11.04 11.44
C GLU A 72 12.27 -12.54 11.22
N GLU A 73 11.40 -13.19 12.00
CA GLU A 73 11.07 -14.61 11.81
C GLU A 73 10.52 -14.92 10.41
N TYR A 74 9.64 -14.07 9.88
CA TYR A 74 9.11 -14.23 8.52
C TYR A 74 10.17 -14.04 7.45
N ILE A 75 11.09 -13.11 7.66
CA ILE A 75 12.24 -12.91 6.77
C ILE A 75 13.13 -14.16 6.76
N GLU A 76 13.47 -14.68 7.94
CA GLU A 76 14.31 -15.89 8.05
C GLU A 76 13.67 -17.12 7.42
N LYS A 77 12.36 -17.28 7.55
CA LYS A 77 11.60 -18.40 6.97
C LYS A 77 11.33 -18.23 5.47
N SER A 78 11.51 -17.03 4.90
CA SER A 78 11.22 -16.79 3.49
C SER A 78 12.28 -17.40 2.57
N VAL A 79 11.85 -18.25 1.65
CA VAL A 79 12.74 -18.99 0.72
C VAL A 79 13.55 -18.05 -0.18
N GLY A 80 12.98 -16.91 -0.57
CA GLY A 80 13.65 -15.93 -1.43
C GLY A 80 14.84 -15.26 -0.74
N ILE A 81 14.65 -14.87 0.52
CA ILE A 81 15.68 -14.21 1.32
C ILE A 81 16.75 -15.22 1.77
N GLN A 82 16.36 -16.43 2.15
CA GLN A 82 17.32 -17.49 2.47
C GLN A 82 18.27 -17.78 1.30
N LYS A 83 17.77 -17.87 0.06
CA LYS A 83 18.62 -18.03 -1.13
C LYS A 83 19.58 -16.85 -1.30
N ARG A 84 19.10 -15.62 -1.10
CA ARG A 84 19.91 -14.40 -1.24
C ARG A 84 20.98 -14.30 -0.15
N MET A 85 20.65 -14.65 1.10
CA MET A 85 21.60 -14.67 2.21
C MET A 85 22.66 -15.77 2.03
N LYS A 86 22.27 -16.97 1.59
CA LYS A 86 23.21 -18.05 1.26
C LYS A 86 24.15 -17.66 0.12
N SER A 87 23.64 -16.99 -0.91
CA SER A 87 24.44 -16.47 -2.02
C SER A 87 25.41 -15.40 -1.54
N LYS A 88 24.96 -14.46 -0.68
CA LYS A 88 25.80 -13.41 -0.12
C LYS A 88 26.90 -13.97 0.79
N LYS A 89 26.58 -14.90 1.69
CA LYS A 89 27.56 -15.59 2.52
C LYS A 89 28.59 -16.36 1.68
N ARG A 90 28.19 -16.94 0.55
CA ARG A 90 29.09 -17.63 -0.37
C ARG A 90 30.01 -16.65 -1.11
N LEU A 91 29.50 -15.48 -1.48
CA LEU A 91 30.30 -14.40 -2.08
C LEU A 91 31.35 -13.85 -1.11
N TRP A 92 30.96 -13.57 0.14
CA TRP A 92 31.88 -13.11 1.17
C TRP A 92 32.96 -14.15 1.47
N ARG A 93 32.61 -15.43 1.61
CA ARG A 93 33.58 -16.50 1.81
C ARG A 93 34.56 -16.65 0.64
N ASN A 94 34.08 -16.44 -0.58
CA ASN A 94 34.95 -16.46 -1.77
C ASN A 94 35.83 -15.22 -1.84
N SER A 95 35.38 -14.05 -1.38
CA SER A 95 36.19 -12.85 -1.31
C SER A 95 37.28 -12.94 -0.23
N GLU A 96 36.98 -13.54 0.94
CA GLU A 96 38.01 -13.81 1.95
C GLU A 96 39.07 -14.79 1.44
N LEU A 97 38.67 -15.83 0.71
CA LEU A 97 39.62 -16.78 0.09
C LEU A 97 40.48 -16.10 -1.01
N LEU A 98 39.87 -15.16 -1.76
CA LEU A 98 40.61 -14.36 -2.77
C LEU A 98 41.60 -13.40 -2.11
N LEU A 99 41.21 -12.76 -0.99
CA LEU A 99 42.10 -11.87 -0.24
C LEU A 99 43.28 -12.62 0.39
N LEU A 100 43.09 -13.88 0.82
CA LEU A 100 44.16 -14.74 1.30
C LEU A 100 45.12 -15.18 0.17
N GLN A 101 44.61 -15.27 -1.07
CA GLN A 101 45.38 -15.66 -2.25
C GLN A 101 46.19 -14.49 -2.87
N TYR A 102 45.77 -13.24 -2.60
CA TYR A 102 46.40 -12.02 -3.14
C TYR A 102 46.68 -10.98 -2.02
N PRO A 103 47.82 -11.12 -1.31
CA PRO A 103 48.16 -10.23 -0.19
C PRO A 103 48.24 -8.73 -0.58
N LEU A 104 48.56 -8.39 -1.83
CA LEU A 104 48.62 -7.03 -2.37
C LEU A 104 47.26 -6.32 -2.41
N ALA A 105 46.12 -7.05 -2.31
CA ALA A 105 44.78 -6.44 -2.29
C ALA A 105 44.37 -5.94 -0.90
N GLN A 106 45.07 -6.31 0.17
CA GLN A 106 44.79 -5.85 1.54
C GLN A 106 45.19 -4.38 1.75
N ASP A 107 46.21 -3.90 1.05
CA ASP A 107 46.70 -2.49 1.16
C ASP A 107 45.79 -1.47 0.49
N ILE A 108 44.82 -1.91 -0.33
CA ILE A 108 43.89 -1.02 -1.06
C ILE A 108 42.61 -0.73 -0.25
N ILE A 109 42.25 -1.61 0.69
CA ILE A 109 40.99 -1.52 1.45
C ILE A 109 41.14 -0.69 2.74
N HIS A 110 42.37 -0.46 3.19
CA HIS A 110 42.69 0.29 4.42
C HIS A 110 43.20 1.71 4.19
N LYS A 111 43.00 2.23 2.96
CA LYS A 111 43.18 3.69 2.64
C LYS A 111 41.80 4.32 2.39
#